data_eaf35301ad325e0e7df50038a6d64642
#
_entry.id   eaf35301ad325e0e7df50038a6d64642
#
_cell.length_a   1.000
_cell.length_b   1.000
_cell.length_c   1.000
_cell.angle_alpha   90.00
_cell.angle_beta   90.00
_cell.angle_gamma   90.00
#
_symmetry.space_group_name_H-M   'P 1'
#
loop_
_entity.id
_entity.type
_entity.pdbx_description
1 polymer ?
#
loop_
_entity_poly.entity_id
_entity_poly.type
_entity_poly.pdbx_seq_one_letter_code
_entity_poly.pdbx_strand_id
1 'polypeptide(L)'
;MNVYRLASLGVWLLIGLVSTGCSGMPPLDQQKRLVQAGDFRIQQLTPPAFVETWGEPTYTHQQFTHFFGMPDGRLIPQARMALGESPQGWETGLAAGDAFFMAYADRGYYLVFLEGVLVYHEAMTAEKVHLVGKTWKFESQFKTRLESSPGMK
;
A
#
# COMPACT_ATOMS: atom_id res chain seq x y z
N MET A 1 -35.56 -9.23 -69.93
CA MET A 1 -34.18 -8.96 -69.60
C MET A 1 -34.22 -8.20 -68.26
N ASN A 2 -34.05 -8.91 -67.15
CA ASN A 2 -34.05 -8.33 -65.81
C ASN A 2 -32.70 -8.60 -65.16
N VAL A 3 -31.94 -7.55 -64.94
CA VAL A 3 -30.62 -7.60 -64.29
C VAL A 3 -30.85 -7.26 -62.82
N TYR A 4 -30.82 -8.26 -61.95
CA TYR A 4 -30.84 -8.05 -60.51
C TYR A 4 -29.42 -7.75 -60.02
N ARG A 5 -29.18 -6.53 -59.52
CA ARG A 5 -27.99 -6.15 -58.81
C ARG A 5 -28.12 -6.62 -57.35
N LEU A 6 -27.34 -7.59 -56.97
CA LEU A 6 -27.13 -8.01 -55.58
C LEU A 6 -26.19 -6.98 -54.89
N ALA A 7 -26.77 -6.25 -53.96
CA ALA A 7 -26.00 -5.42 -53.02
C ALA A 7 -25.53 -6.30 -51.87
N SER A 8 -24.23 -6.56 -51.79
CA SER A 8 -23.65 -7.26 -50.64
C SER A 8 -23.48 -6.29 -49.47
N LEU A 9 -24.31 -6.47 -48.48
CA LEU A 9 -24.15 -5.84 -47.18
C LEU A 9 -23.00 -6.52 -46.40
N GLY A 10 -21.88 -5.86 -46.39
CA GLY A 10 -20.76 -6.24 -45.52
C GLY A 10 -21.09 -5.97 -44.05
N VAL A 11 -21.38 -7.01 -43.32
CA VAL A 11 -21.51 -6.96 -41.86
C VAL A 11 -20.08 -6.90 -41.29
N TRP A 12 -19.66 -5.73 -40.85
CA TRP A 12 -18.46 -5.56 -40.05
C TRP A 12 -18.75 -6.03 -38.63
N LEU A 13 -18.30 -7.25 -38.34
CA LEU A 13 -18.28 -7.80 -36.97
C LEU A 13 -17.17 -7.10 -36.20
N LEU A 14 -17.52 -6.05 -35.47
CA LEU A 14 -16.63 -5.44 -34.48
C LEU A 14 -16.45 -6.44 -33.34
N ILE A 15 -15.41 -7.26 -33.46
CA ILE A 15 -14.90 -8.05 -32.34
C ILE A 15 -14.26 -7.06 -31.37
N GLY A 16 -15.08 -6.63 -30.40
CA GLY A 16 -14.55 -5.93 -29.23
C GLY A 16 -13.59 -6.85 -28.49
N LEU A 17 -12.30 -6.61 -28.64
CA LEU A 17 -11.29 -7.17 -27.75
C LEU A 17 -11.57 -6.65 -26.34
N VAL A 18 -12.33 -7.44 -25.57
CA VAL A 18 -12.35 -7.31 -24.12
C VAL A 18 -10.98 -7.78 -23.66
N SER A 19 -10.02 -6.85 -23.58
CA SER A 19 -8.79 -7.08 -22.85
C SER A 19 -9.17 -7.30 -21.39
N THR A 20 -9.35 -8.57 -21.00
CA THR A 20 -9.26 -8.98 -19.61
C THR A 20 -7.87 -8.62 -19.15
N GLY A 21 -7.71 -7.38 -18.68
CA GLY A 21 -6.48 -6.91 -18.09
C GLY A 21 -6.16 -7.81 -16.90
N CYS A 22 -5.10 -8.58 -16.99
CA CYS A 22 -4.36 -8.97 -15.81
C CYS A 22 -4.16 -7.67 -15.02
N SER A 23 -4.69 -7.61 -13.80
CA SER A 23 -4.57 -6.45 -12.92
C SER A 23 -3.12 -6.38 -12.42
N GLY A 24 -2.20 -6.09 -13.35
CA GLY A 24 -0.82 -5.74 -13.03
C GLY A 24 -0.78 -4.41 -12.29
N MET A 25 0.29 -4.20 -11.53
CA MET A 25 0.56 -2.93 -10.84
C MET A 25 0.44 -1.77 -11.85
N PRO A 26 -0.33 -0.68 -11.54
CA PRO A 26 -0.42 0.47 -12.41
C PRO A 26 0.96 1.12 -12.65
N PRO A 27 1.20 1.73 -13.82
CA PRO A 27 2.42 2.51 -14.06
C PRO A 27 2.60 3.62 -13.02
N LEU A 28 3.84 3.98 -12.72
CA LEU A 28 4.17 4.94 -11.65
C LEU A 28 3.44 6.29 -11.81
N ASP A 29 3.33 6.82 -13.04
CA ASP A 29 2.59 8.08 -13.28
C ASP A 29 1.09 7.96 -12.97
N GLN A 30 0.50 6.80 -13.15
CA GLN A 30 -0.88 6.56 -12.73
C GLN A 30 -0.99 6.47 -11.21
N GLN A 31 -0.05 5.79 -10.56
CA GLN A 31 0.01 5.71 -9.10
C GLN A 31 0.16 7.11 -8.48
N LYS A 32 1.03 7.97 -9.03
CA LYS A 32 1.20 9.36 -8.58
C LYS A 32 -0.10 10.16 -8.66
N ARG A 33 -0.86 10.00 -9.75
CA ARG A 33 -2.19 10.63 -9.87
C ARG A 33 -3.17 10.15 -8.80
N LEU A 34 -3.15 8.85 -8.48
CA LEU A 34 -3.96 8.31 -7.38
C LEU A 34 -3.55 8.89 -6.04
N VAL A 35 -2.25 8.97 -5.74
CA VAL A 35 -1.73 9.60 -4.52
C VAL A 35 -2.11 11.08 -4.44
N GLN A 36 -2.01 11.84 -5.53
CA GLN A 36 -2.42 13.25 -5.59
C GLN A 36 -3.92 13.44 -5.33
N ALA A 37 -4.74 12.50 -5.82
CA ALA A 37 -6.19 12.51 -5.61
C ALA A 37 -6.62 12.00 -4.22
N GLY A 38 -5.69 11.49 -3.39
CA GLY A 38 -6.02 10.86 -2.11
C GLY A 38 -6.70 9.49 -2.25
N ASP A 39 -6.62 8.88 -3.43
CA ASP A 39 -7.20 7.56 -3.73
C ASP A 39 -6.15 6.46 -3.46
N PHE A 40 -6.04 6.05 -2.21
CA PHE A 40 -5.03 5.08 -1.77
C PHE A 40 -5.51 3.64 -1.95
N ARG A 41 -5.48 3.18 -3.18
CA ARG A 41 -5.90 1.82 -3.54
C ARG A 41 -4.92 0.79 -3.03
N ILE A 42 -5.44 -0.12 -2.22
CA ILE A 42 -4.70 -1.25 -1.69
C ILE A 42 -4.19 -2.13 -2.84
N GLN A 43 -2.94 -2.60 -2.72
CA GLN A 43 -2.24 -3.44 -3.71
C GLN A 43 -2.03 -2.79 -5.09
N GLN A 44 -2.23 -1.47 -5.21
CA GLN A 44 -2.03 -0.74 -6.47
C GLN A 44 -1.02 0.41 -6.35
N LEU A 45 -0.49 0.67 -5.16
CA LEU A 45 0.44 1.76 -4.88
C LEU A 45 1.73 1.23 -4.27
N THR A 46 2.84 1.86 -4.64
CA THR A 46 4.19 1.52 -4.18
C THR A 46 4.84 2.70 -3.45
N PRO A 47 5.87 2.49 -2.61
CA PRO A 47 6.56 3.58 -1.93
C PRO A 47 7.03 4.72 -2.85
N PRO A 48 7.63 4.47 -4.04
CA PRO A 48 8.03 5.52 -4.96
C PRO A 48 6.90 6.48 -5.36
N ALA A 49 5.67 5.99 -5.48
CA ALA A 49 4.54 6.86 -5.83
C ALA A 49 4.30 7.94 -4.79
N PHE A 50 4.48 7.64 -3.51
CA PHE A 50 4.36 8.59 -2.41
C PHE A 50 5.57 9.52 -2.34
N VAL A 51 6.79 8.97 -2.42
CA VAL A 51 8.03 9.78 -2.36
C VAL A 51 8.08 10.79 -3.51
N GLU A 52 7.77 10.38 -4.75
CA GLU A 52 7.76 11.28 -5.89
C GLU A 52 6.62 12.31 -5.85
N THR A 53 5.54 12.04 -5.11
CA THR A 53 4.38 12.94 -5.02
C THR A 53 4.46 13.86 -3.80
N TRP A 54 4.89 13.34 -2.65
CA TRP A 54 4.87 14.05 -1.36
C TRP A 54 6.26 14.44 -0.84
N GLY A 55 7.32 13.90 -1.44
CA GLY A 55 8.70 14.01 -0.94
C GLY A 55 9.02 12.91 0.08
N GLU A 56 10.17 13.06 0.72
CA GLU A 56 10.64 12.09 1.71
C GLU A 56 9.72 12.05 2.94
N PRO A 57 9.41 10.84 3.45
CA PRO A 57 8.61 10.70 4.66
C PRO A 57 9.35 11.25 5.89
N THR A 58 8.58 11.72 6.88
CA THR A 58 9.13 12.20 8.16
C THR A 58 9.84 11.07 8.91
N TYR A 59 9.30 9.86 8.81
CA TYR A 59 9.89 8.66 9.41
C TYR A 59 9.69 7.45 8.49
N THR A 60 10.69 6.56 8.49
CA THR A 60 10.62 5.23 7.88
C THR A 60 11.02 4.16 8.89
N HIS A 61 10.50 2.98 8.71
CA HIS A 61 10.86 1.81 9.50
C HIS A 61 10.71 0.54 8.66
N GLN A 62 11.49 -0.47 8.95
CA GLN A 62 11.39 -1.79 8.32
C GLN A 62 11.49 -2.87 9.38
N GLN A 63 10.50 -3.75 9.42
CA GLN A 63 10.52 -4.89 10.33
C GLN A 63 9.65 -6.03 9.81
N PHE A 64 10.00 -7.24 10.20
CA PHE A 64 9.10 -8.39 10.06
C PHE A 64 7.91 -8.22 11.00
N THR A 65 6.69 -8.34 10.46
CA THR A 65 5.46 -8.21 11.25
C THR A 65 4.36 -9.15 10.76
N HIS A 66 3.41 -9.41 11.61
CA HIS A 66 2.17 -10.09 11.27
C HIS A 66 1.10 -9.07 10.89
N PHE A 67 0.16 -9.51 10.03
CA PHE A 67 -0.95 -8.71 9.55
C PHE A 67 -2.27 -9.42 9.80
N PHE A 68 -3.31 -8.64 10.02
CA PHE A 68 -4.67 -9.09 10.21
C PHE A 68 -5.56 -8.46 9.13
N GLY A 69 -6.46 -9.27 8.54
CA GLY A 69 -7.37 -8.80 7.50
C GLY A 69 -8.43 -7.84 8.06
N MET A 70 -8.77 -6.84 7.28
CA MET A 70 -9.89 -5.94 7.53
C MET A 70 -11.00 -6.16 6.49
N PRO A 71 -12.27 -5.87 6.82
CA PRO A 71 -13.39 -6.06 5.89
C PRO A 71 -13.26 -5.28 4.59
N ASP A 72 -12.53 -4.16 4.58
CA ASP A 72 -12.26 -3.31 3.42
C ASP A 72 -11.07 -3.74 2.58
N GLY A 73 -10.47 -4.90 2.89
CA GLY A 73 -9.34 -5.49 2.17
C GLY A 73 -7.97 -4.97 2.61
N ARG A 74 -7.89 -4.05 3.57
CA ARG A 74 -6.62 -3.63 4.16
C ARG A 74 -6.07 -4.71 5.08
N LEU A 75 -4.74 -4.73 5.23
CA LEU A 75 -4.05 -5.60 6.17
C LEU A 75 -3.45 -4.74 7.29
N ILE A 76 -4.07 -4.75 8.46
CA ILE A 76 -3.58 -4.01 9.62
C ILE A 76 -2.34 -4.69 10.22
N PRO A 77 -1.20 -4.00 10.38
CA PRO A 77 -0.01 -4.58 10.99
C PRO A 77 -0.17 -4.71 12.50
N GLN A 78 0.41 -5.76 13.08
CA GLN A 78 0.43 -5.99 14.52
C GLN A 78 0.96 -4.79 15.31
N ALA A 79 1.96 -4.11 14.80
CA ALA A 79 2.51 -2.90 15.41
C ALA A 79 1.47 -1.80 15.60
N ARG A 80 0.47 -1.70 14.69
CA ARG A 80 -0.63 -0.75 14.82
C ARG A 80 -1.58 -1.13 15.95
N MET A 81 -1.85 -2.41 16.11
CA MET A 81 -2.67 -2.91 17.22
C MET A 81 -2.04 -2.62 18.59
N ALA A 82 -0.71 -2.69 18.68
CA ALA A 82 0.02 -2.37 19.91
C ALA A 82 -0.08 -0.90 20.32
N LEU A 83 -0.48 0.01 19.44
CA LEU A 83 -0.76 1.42 19.79
C LEU A 83 -2.11 1.63 20.52
N GLY A 84 -2.83 0.54 20.86
CA GLY A 84 -3.99 0.56 21.73
C GLY A 84 -5.34 0.81 21.05
N GLU A 85 -5.36 1.06 19.74
CA GLU A 85 -6.60 1.28 18.99
C GLU A 85 -6.77 0.19 17.93
N SER A 86 -7.51 -0.87 18.22
CA SER A 86 -7.90 -1.84 17.20
C SER A 86 -9.09 -1.30 16.41
N PRO A 87 -9.02 -1.22 15.07
CA PRO A 87 -10.18 -0.85 14.27
C PRO A 87 -11.33 -1.82 14.49
N GLN A 88 -12.56 -1.32 14.51
CA GLN A 88 -13.74 -2.19 14.55
C GLN A 88 -13.79 -3.07 13.33
N GLY A 89 -14.10 -4.36 13.51
CA GLY A 89 -14.30 -5.32 12.43
C GLY A 89 -13.01 -5.92 11.85
N TRP A 90 -11.88 -5.83 12.54
CA TRP A 90 -10.71 -6.58 12.14
C TRP A 90 -10.98 -8.09 12.20
N GLU A 91 -10.56 -8.80 11.17
CA GLU A 91 -10.66 -10.26 11.10
C GLU A 91 -9.28 -10.89 11.19
N THR A 92 -9.21 -12.11 11.71
CA THR A 92 -7.98 -12.89 11.77
C THR A 92 -7.67 -13.51 10.41
N GLY A 93 -7.14 -12.71 9.49
CA GLY A 93 -6.41 -13.22 8.32
C GLY A 93 -4.93 -13.07 8.61
N LEU A 94 -4.13 -14.10 8.37
CA LEU A 94 -2.72 -14.05 8.71
C LEU A 94 -1.87 -13.98 7.44
N ALA A 95 -1.32 -12.80 7.17
CA ALA A 95 -0.11 -12.64 6.38
C ALA A 95 1.03 -12.27 7.33
N ALA A 96 2.26 -12.61 6.98
CA ALA A 96 3.45 -12.20 7.71
C ALA A 96 4.59 -11.96 6.71
N GLY A 97 5.42 -10.96 6.98
CA GLY A 97 6.55 -10.64 6.12
C GLY A 97 7.29 -9.38 6.56
N ASP A 98 8.35 -9.07 5.80
CA ASP A 98 9.09 -7.84 5.96
C ASP A 98 8.27 -6.67 5.43
N ALA A 99 7.82 -5.82 6.34
CA ALA A 99 7.03 -4.65 6.02
C ALA A 99 7.89 -3.39 6.02
N PHE A 100 7.59 -2.49 5.09
CA PHE A 100 8.14 -1.15 5.03
C PHE A 100 7.07 -0.15 5.45
N PHE A 101 7.41 0.68 6.42
CA PHE A 101 6.53 1.67 7.03
C PHE A 101 6.99 3.07 6.65
N MET A 102 6.06 3.93 6.26
CA MET A 102 6.29 5.35 6.01
C MET A 102 5.30 6.18 6.81
N ALA A 103 5.78 7.23 7.45
CA ALA A 103 4.92 8.14 8.20
C ALA A 103 5.24 9.60 7.84
N TYR A 104 4.21 10.34 7.44
CA TYR A 104 4.26 11.73 7.01
C TYR A 104 3.56 12.62 8.02
N ALA A 105 4.31 13.37 8.82
CA ALA A 105 3.73 14.24 9.84
C ALA A 105 3.01 15.45 9.22
N ASP A 106 3.55 16.01 8.15
CA ASP A 106 3.01 17.15 7.41
C ASP A 106 1.75 16.80 6.60
N ARG A 107 1.61 15.53 6.20
CA ARG A 107 0.45 15.02 5.48
C ARG A 107 -0.58 14.34 6.38
N GLY A 108 -0.16 13.96 7.59
CA GLY A 108 -1.01 13.25 8.53
C GLY A 108 -1.35 11.82 8.08
N TYR A 109 -0.38 11.09 7.54
CA TYR A 109 -0.57 9.71 7.07
C TYR A 109 0.48 8.74 7.59
N TYR A 110 -0.01 7.55 7.89
CA TYR A 110 0.77 6.35 8.19
C TYR A 110 0.47 5.31 7.11
N LEU A 111 1.51 4.82 6.45
CA LEU A 111 1.44 3.92 5.30
C LEU A 111 2.26 2.66 5.58
N VAL A 112 1.74 1.50 5.17
CA VAL A 112 2.43 0.22 5.33
C VAL A 112 2.43 -0.54 4.03
N PHE A 113 3.60 -1.02 3.66
CA PHE A 113 3.85 -1.77 2.45
C PHE A 113 4.35 -3.17 2.81
N LEU A 114 3.78 -4.18 2.18
CA LEU A 114 4.23 -5.56 2.23
C LEU A 114 4.61 -5.98 0.81
N GLU A 115 5.80 -6.57 0.65
CA GLU A 115 6.33 -6.94 -0.67
C GLU A 115 6.33 -5.78 -1.68
N GLY A 116 6.56 -4.56 -1.18
CA GLY A 116 6.62 -3.34 -1.99
C GLY A 116 5.28 -2.76 -2.44
N VAL A 117 4.14 -3.29 -1.98
CA VAL A 117 2.82 -2.74 -2.30
C VAL A 117 2.09 -2.26 -1.04
N LEU A 118 1.29 -1.21 -1.19
CA LEU A 118 0.48 -0.65 -0.10
C LEU A 118 -0.56 -1.67 0.36
N VAL A 119 -0.52 -2.02 1.64
CA VAL A 119 -1.48 -2.96 2.26
C VAL A 119 -2.30 -2.30 3.37
N TYR A 120 -1.82 -1.18 3.91
CA TYR A 120 -2.53 -0.44 4.95
C TYR A 120 -2.20 1.05 4.86
N HIS A 121 -3.18 1.87 5.13
CA HIS A 121 -3.02 3.32 5.33
C HIS A 121 -3.99 3.81 6.39
N GLU A 122 -3.58 4.86 7.10
CA GLU A 122 -4.41 5.51 8.11
C GLU A 122 -4.09 7.00 8.18
N ALA A 123 -5.13 7.83 8.31
CA ALA A 123 -4.95 9.24 8.64
C ALA A 123 -4.61 9.37 10.13
N MET A 124 -3.55 10.11 10.46
CA MET A 124 -3.10 10.34 11.82
C MET A 124 -2.82 11.83 12.04
N THR A 125 -2.97 12.30 13.28
CA THR A 125 -2.46 13.63 13.63
C THR A 125 -0.93 13.66 13.60
N ALA A 126 -0.34 14.82 13.34
CA ALA A 126 1.12 14.98 13.35
C ALA A 126 1.75 14.49 14.67
N GLU A 127 1.06 14.71 15.80
CA GLU A 127 1.50 14.25 17.12
C GLU A 127 1.59 12.72 17.18
N LYS A 128 0.55 12.01 16.70
CA LYS A 128 0.57 10.52 16.62
C LYS A 128 1.68 10.03 15.69
N VAL A 129 1.91 10.69 14.55
CA VAL A 129 3.03 10.35 13.66
C VAL A 129 4.38 10.50 14.35
N HIS A 130 4.56 11.58 15.11
CA HIS A 130 5.80 11.78 15.87
C HIS A 130 5.97 10.74 16.99
N LEU A 131 4.89 10.32 17.64
CA LEU A 131 4.93 9.25 18.63
C LEU A 131 5.38 7.92 18.01
N VAL A 132 4.81 7.54 16.88
CA VAL A 132 5.22 6.35 16.11
C VAL A 132 6.71 6.42 15.74
N GLY A 133 7.17 7.56 15.21
CA GLY A 133 8.57 7.75 14.85
C GLY A 133 9.54 7.64 16.03
N LYS A 134 9.16 8.10 17.21
CA LYS A 134 9.94 7.91 18.45
C LYS A 134 10.04 6.43 18.83
N THR A 135 8.95 5.68 18.72
CA THR A 135 8.93 4.24 19.00
C THR A 135 9.88 3.50 18.06
N TRP A 136 9.85 3.77 16.76
CA TRP A 136 10.76 3.15 15.80
C TRP A 136 12.23 3.44 16.07
N LYS A 137 12.56 4.67 16.44
CA LYS A 137 13.94 5.03 16.83
C LYS A 137 14.42 4.26 18.06
N PHE A 138 13.56 4.11 19.05
CA PHE A 138 13.88 3.37 20.26
C PHE A 138 14.12 1.89 19.95
N GLU A 139 13.25 1.25 19.18
CA GLU A 139 13.39 -0.16 18.77
C GLU A 139 14.69 -0.40 18.00
N SER A 140 15.02 0.48 17.05
CA SER A 140 16.27 0.38 16.28
C SER A 140 17.50 0.47 17.18
N GLN A 141 17.52 1.40 18.14
CA GLN A 141 18.62 1.55 19.08
C GLN A 141 18.74 0.36 20.04
N PHE A 142 17.62 -0.19 20.48
CA PHE A 142 17.60 -1.36 21.35
C PHE A 142 18.14 -2.60 20.64
N LYS A 143 17.71 -2.83 19.39
CA LYS A 143 18.20 -3.92 18.54
C LYS A 143 19.72 -3.82 18.36
N THR A 144 20.24 -2.66 17.96
CA THR A 144 21.67 -2.43 17.78
C THR A 144 22.46 -2.70 19.07
N ARG A 145 21.92 -2.31 20.22
CA ARG A 145 22.56 -2.56 21.53
C ARG A 145 22.62 -4.04 21.87
N LEU A 146 21.56 -4.80 21.60
CA LEU A 146 21.53 -6.25 21.79
C LEU A 146 22.54 -6.96 20.89
N GLU A 147 22.61 -6.58 19.63
CA GLU A 147 23.53 -7.18 18.64
C GLU A 147 25.00 -6.86 18.96
N SER A 148 25.28 -5.72 19.58
CA SER A 148 26.62 -5.29 19.98
C SER A 148 27.08 -5.79 21.35
N SER A 149 26.23 -6.44 22.13
CA SER A 149 26.56 -6.97 23.46
C SER A 149 27.29 -8.31 23.33
N PRO A 150 28.56 -8.39 23.69
CA PRO A 150 29.36 -9.63 23.65
C PRO A 150 28.92 -10.55 24.81
N GLY A 151 27.96 -11.42 24.58
CA GLY A 151 27.54 -12.38 25.62
C GLY A 151 26.18 -13.09 25.42
N MET A 152 25.43 -12.75 24.42
CA MET A 152 24.20 -13.46 24.06
C MET A 152 24.38 -14.23 22.74
N LYS A 153 25.15 -15.31 22.80
CA LYS A 153 25.15 -16.34 21.75
C LYS A 153 24.61 -17.64 22.33
#